data_c57d96ff3546cab2af4775ce73671b51
#
_entry.id   c57d96ff3546cab2af4775ce73671b51
#
_cell.length_a   1.000
_cell.length_b   1.000
_cell.length_c   1.000
_cell.angle_alpha   90.00
_cell.angle_beta   90.00
_cell.angle_gamma   90.00
#
_symmetry.space_group_name_H-M   'P 1'
#
loop_
_entity.id
_entity.type
_entity.pdbx_description
1 polymer ?
#
loop_
_entity_poly.entity_id
_entity_poly.type
_entity_poly.pdbx_seq_one_letter_code
_entity_poly.pdbx_strand_id
1 'polypeptide(L)'
;MPAVLPARDHSGNRQTMHGTLTFLGLESSCDDTAAAIVRHSPGMPPEILCSVVQSQTALHAPFGGVVPELAARAHVERLDLCVEQALAEARLALADLDAVAVTAGPGLIGGVLSGVMCAKGLSAATGLPLVGVNHLAGHALTPRLTDGLPFPYLMLLVSGGHCQFLIVTGPQAFRRLGGTIDDAAGEAFDKTAKLLGLPQPGGPAVEAEAAAGDPRRFAFPRPLLDRPGCDLSFSGLKTALLRARDALMAEKGGLTVQDRRDLCAGFQAAVADVLAEKTRRALVLYLAERPGNPTLAVAGGVAANSALRSALMRVCDADGVRFVAPPLPLCTDNAAMIAWAGIEQYRDGHVDGLDLSARPRWPLDQTAPAMIGSGKRGAKA
;
A
#
# COMPACT_ATOMS: atom_id res chain seq x y z
N MET A 1 25.23 31.43 -22.62
CA MET A 1 25.69 30.72 -21.42
C MET A 1 24.55 30.67 -20.46
N PRO A 2 24.00 29.52 -20.09
CA PRO A 2 22.99 29.45 -19.06
C PRO A 2 23.63 29.77 -17.71
N ALA A 3 22.97 30.63 -16.94
CA ALA A 3 23.42 31.01 -15.59
C ALA A 3 23.39 29.75 -14.70
N VAL A 4 24.54 29.35 -14.19
CA VAL A 4 24.66 28.36 -13.12
C VAL A 4 24.07 29.01 -11.88
N LEU A 5 22.90 28.51 -11.41
CA LEU A 5 22.35 28.92 -10.14
C LEU A 5 23.33 28.54 -9.02
N PRO A 6 23.56 29.42 -8.05
CA PRO A 6 24.47 29.12 -6.94
C PRO A 6 23.92 27.95 -6.15
N ALA A 7 24.75 26.95 -5.87
CA ALA A 7 24.44 25.86 -4.98
C ALA A 7 23.99 26.43 -3.63
N ARG A 8 22.78 26.09 -3.17
CA ARG A 8 22.36 26.38 -1.79
C ARG A 8 23.30 25.66 -0.84
N ASP A 9 23.89 26.41 0.09
CA ASP A 9 24.79 25.87 1.10
C ASP A 9 24.04 24.83 1.96
N HIS A 10 24.44 23.58 1.87
CA HIS A 10 23.86 22.46 2.65
C HIS A 10 24.26 22.43 4.12
N SER A 11 25.01 23.44 4.62
CA SER A 11 25.22 23.65 6.06
C SER A 11 23.92 24.10 6.78
N GLY A 12 22.80 23.94 6.08
CA GLY A 12 21.48 24.43 6.42
C GLY A 12 20.88 23.80 7.66
N ASN A 13 20.93 24.55 8.51
CA ASN A 13 19.94 25.03 9.42
C ASN A 13 18.95 23.97 9.93
N ARG A 14 19.27 23.36 11.09
CA ARG A 14 18.31 22.60 11.93
C ARG A 14 16.97 23.36 12.14
N GLN A 15 16.90 24.68 11.95
CA GLN A 15 15.70 25.49 12.01
C GLN A 15 14.69 25.19 10.88
N THR A 16 15.12 24.80 9.68
CA THR A 16 14.23 24.50 8.58
C THR A 16 13.50 23.16 8.77
N MET A 17 14.10 22.19 9.46
CA MET A 17 13.48 20.89 9.75
C MET A 17 12.26 21.00 10.69
N HIS A 18 12.19 22.07 11.50
CA HIS A 18 11.11 22.32 12.45
C HIS A 18 10.07 23.34 11.96
N GLY A 19 10.23 23.89 10.75
CA GLY A 19 9.30 24.83 10.13
C GLY A 19 8.18 24.18 9.34
N THR A 20 7.46 25.01 8.59
CA THR A 20 6.54 24.54 7.54
C THR A 20 7.36 23.90 6.43
N LEU A 21 6.96 22.71 6.01
CA LEU A 21 7.58 21.96 4.91
C LEU A 21 6.56 21.69 3.82
N THR A 22 6.97 21.87 2.57
CA THR A 22 6.18 21.58 1.36
C THR A 22 6.97 20.62 0.47
N PHE A 23 6.51 19.37 0.37
CA PHE A 23 7.19 18.30 -0.34
C PHE A 23 6.46 17.89 -1.60
N LEU A 24 7.21 17.66 -2.66
CA LEU A 24 6.76 16.91 -3.82
C LEU A 24 6.99 15.42 -3.56
N GLY A 25 5.95 14.60 -3.67
CA GLY A 25 6.03 13.15 -3.65
C GLY A 25 5.88 12.57 -5.05
N LEU A 26 6.64 11.49 -5.34
CA LEU A 26 6.58 10.75 -6.60
C LEU A 26 6.36 9.26 -6.31
N GLU A 27 5.37 8.66 -7.00
CA GLU A 27 5.06 7.22 -6.90
C GLU A 27 5.02 6.60 -8.30
N SER A 28 5.75 5.49 -8.47
CA SER A 28 5.84 4.74 -9.72
C SER A 28 6.25 3.27 -9.52
N SER A 29 5.90 2.69 -8.37
CA SER A 29 6.41 1.37 -8.00
C SER A 29 5.71 0.20 -8.69
N CYS A 30 4.47 0.39 -9.19
CA CYS A 30 3.67 -0.67 -9.82
C CYS A 30 3.07 -0.22 -11.16
N ASP A 31 1.79 0.13 -11.18
CA ASP A 31 1.02 0.48 -12.39
C ASP A 31 0.24 1.79 -12.24
N ASP A 32 0.48 2.53 -11.20
CA ASP A 32 0.00 3.90 -11.03
C ASP A 32 1.18 4.88 -11.07
N THR A 33 1.07 5.92 -11.90
CA THR A 33 2.04 7.03 -11.97
C THR A 33 1.44 8.19 -11.21
N ALA A 34 2.11 8.68 -10.16
CA ALA A 34 1.54 9.76 -9.38
C ALA A 34 2.57 10.81 -8.95
N ALA A 35 2.09 12.06 -8.84
CA ALA A 35 2.77 13.16 -8.19
C ALA A 35 1.80 13.88 -7.25
N ALA A 36 2.28 14.30 -6.08
CA ALA A 36 1.46 15.03 -5.12
C ALA A 36 2.30 16.06 -4.37
N ILE A 37 1.64 17.10 -3.87
CA ILE A 37 2.27 18.11 -3.02
C ILE A 37 1.57 18.11 -1.68
N VAL A 38 2.37 17.88 -0.62
CA VAL A 38 1.90 17.90 0.77
C VAL A 38 2.64 18.98 1.53
N ARG A 39 1.89 19.76 2.31
CA ARG A 39 2.41 20.78 3.21
C ARG A 39 2.10 20.42 4.66
N HIS A 40 3.05 20.65 5.53
CA HIS A 40 2.82 20.45 6.96
C HIS A 40 3.59 21.47 7.82
N SER A 41 2.85 22.14 8.71
CA SER A 41 3.39 22.99 9.77
C SER A 41 3.31 22.24 11.11
N PRO A 42 4.34 22.34 11.98
CA PRO A 42 4.30 21.69 13.29
C PRO A 42 3.07 22.12 14.10
N GLY A 43 2.39 21.15 14.70
CA GLY A 43 1.18 21.39 15.48
C GLY A 43 -0.10 21.59 14.69
N MET A 44 -0.02 21.59 13.36
CA MET A 44 -1.18 21.67 12.47
C MET A 44 -1.39 20.33 11.76
N PRO A 45 -2.62 20.00 11.34
CA PRO A 45 -2.85 18.87 10.45
C PRO A 45 -2.08 19.02 9.13
N PRO A 46 -1.58 17.92 8.54
CA PRO A 46 -1.00 17.98 7.20
C PRO A 46 -2.06 18.36 6.15
N GLU A 47 -1.62 19.05 5.09
CA GLU A 47 -2.47 19.48 3.98
C GLU A 47 -1.99 18.85 2.68
N ILE A 48 -2.87 18.14 1.98
CA ILE A 48 -2.63 17.67 0.62
C ILE A 48 -3.06 18.81 -0.31
N LEU A 49 -2.08 19.53 -0.87
CA LEU A 49 -2.36 20.66 -1.77
C LEU A 49 -2.82 20.16 -3.14
N CYS A 50 -2.27 19.05 -3.59
CA CYS A 50 -2.62 18.39 -4.84
C CYS A 50 -2.24 16.91 -4.80
N SER A 51 -2.98 16.07 -5.51
CA SER A 51 -2.66 14.66 -5.71
C SER A 51 -3.13 14.21 -7.09
N VAL A 52 -2.19 14.05 -8.00
CA VAL A 52 -2.40 13.58 -9.39
C VAL A 52 -2.05 12.11 -9.45
N VAL A 53 -2.96 11.28 -9.93
CA VAL A 53 -2.75 9.84 -10.16
C VAL A 53 -3.20 9.50 -11.57
N GLN A 54 -2.32 8.89 -12.35
CA GLN A 54 -2.60 8.37 -13.68
C GLN A 54 -2.48 6.85 -13.67
N SER A 55 -3.62 6.16 -13.58
CA SER A 55 -3.67 4.70 -13.58
C SER A 55 -3.35 4.14 -14.97
N GLN A 56 -2.68 3.01 -14.96
CA GLN A 56 -2.36 2.23 -16.15
C GLN A 56 -3.28 1.01 -16.33
N THR A 57 -4.36 0.89 -15.56
CA THR A 57 -5.28 -0.26 -15.58
C THR A 57 -5.76 -0.57 -16.99
N ALA A 58 -6.14 0.43 -17.79
CA ALA A 58 -6.59 0.24 -19.16
C ALA A 58 -5.48 -0.32 -20.08
N LEU A 59 -4.22 0.06 -19.84
CA LEU A 59 -3.06 -0.41 -20.58
C LEU A 59 -2.80 -1.91 -20.32
N HIS A 60 -3.02 -2.36 -19.09
CA HIS A 60 -2.74 -3.72 -18.65
C HIS A 60 -3.92 -4.69 -18.80
N ALA A 61 -5.15 -4.17 -18.94
CA ALA A 61 -6.37 -4.98 -19.04
C ALA A 61 -6.32 -6.09 -20.11
N PRO A 62 -5.80 -5.85 -21.33
CA PRO A 62 -5.71 -6.90 -22.36
C PRO A 62 -4.81 -8.08 -21.98
N PHE A 63 -3.86 -7.86 -21.06
CA PHE A 63 -2.89 -8.89 -20.62
C PHE A 63 -3.35 -9.63 -19.36
N GLY A 64 -4.44 -9.17 -18.74
CA GLY A 64 -4.97 -9.77 -17.51
C GLY A 64 -4.07 -9.61 -16.28
N GLY A 65 -3.26 -8.57 -16.24
CA GLY A 65 -2.37 -8.21 -15.14
C GLY A 65 -1.23 -7.28 -15.60
N VAL A 66 -0.49 -6.71 -14.66
CA VAL A 66 0.57 -5.75 -14.94
C VAL A 66 1.69 -6.37 -15.75
N VAL A 67 2.07 -5.71 -16.86
CA VAL A 67 3.23 -6.04 -17.69
C VAL A 67 4.36 -5.09 -17.35
N PRO A 68 5.42 -5.53 -16.65
CA PRO A 68 6.42 -4.64 -16.07
C PRO A 68 7.11 -3.69 -17.06
N GLU A 69 7.37 -4.14 -18.28
CA GLU A 69 8.01 -3.30 -19.29
C GLU A 69 7.07 -2.20 -19.81
N LEU A 70 5.79 -2.51 -20.01
CA LEU A 70 4.80 -1.50 -20.39
C LEU A 70 4.60 -0.48 -19.26
N ALA A 71 4.56 -0.95 -18.01
CA ALA A 71 4.46 -0.07 -16.87
C ALA A 71 5.65 0.90 -16.79
N ALA A 72 6.88 0.40 -16.94
CA ALA A 72 8.08 1.23 -16.91
C ALA A 72 8.07 2.32 -17.99
N ARG A 73 7.67 2.00 -19.22
CA ARG A 73 7.55 2.98 -20.33
C ARG A 73 6.50 4.03 -20.03
N ALA A 74 5.33 3.61 -19.55
CA ALA A 74 4.25 4.54 -19.21
C ALA A 74 4.65 5.49 -18.07
N HIS A 75 5.44 5.04 -17.08
CA HIS A 75 5.98 5.92 -16.05
C HIS A 75 6.90 6.99 -16.63
N VAL A 76 7.80 6.62 -17.55
CA VAL A 76 8.70 7.59 -18.21
C VAL A 76 7.92 8.63 -19.01
N GLU A 77 6.82 8.25 -19.67
CA GLU A 77 5.98 9.13 -20.48
C GLU A 77 5.06 10.05 -19.68
N ARG A 78 4.80 9.73 -18.40
CA ARG A 78 3.74 10.40 -17.63
C ARG A 78 4.22 11.14 -16.39
N LEU A 79 5.39 10.79 -15.87
CA LEU A 79 5.80 11.26 -14.54
C LEU A 79 6.07 12.77 -14.52
N ASP A 80 6.71 13.31 -15.55
CA ASP A 80 6.94 14.74 -15.72
C ASP A 80 5.63 15.51 -15.86
N LEU A 81 4.68 14.97 -16.64
CA LEU A 81 3.33 15.55 -16.80
C LEU A 81 2.56 15.56 -15.47
N CYS A 82 2.67 14.51 -14.67
CA CYS A 82 2.08 14.48 -13.32
C CYS A 82 2.70 15.54 -12.41
N VAL A 83 4.02 15.75 -12.48
CA VAL A 83 4.72 16.80 -11.72
C VAL A 83 4.25 18.19 -12.14
N GLU A 84 4.21 18.47 -13.45
CA GLU A 84 3.74 19.77 -13.98
C GLU A 84 2.30 20.04 -13.55
N GLN A 85 1.42 19.05 -13.68
CA GLN A 85 0.04 19.17 -13.26
C GLN A 85 -0.07 19.43 -11.75
N ALA A 86 0.67 18.68 -10.92
CA ALA A 86 0.66 18.85 -9.47
C ALA A 86 1.10 20.27 -9.05
N LEU A 87 2.16 20.79 -9.66
CA LEU A 87 2.63 22.15 -9.41
C LEU A 87 1.58 23.20 -9.84
N ALA A 88 0.98 23.02 -11.02
CA ALA A 88 -0.03 23.94 -11.54
C ALA A 88 -1.29 23.96 -10.65
N GLU A 89 -1.81 22.80 -10.24
CA GLU A 89 -2.97 22.70 -9.36
C GLU A 89 -2.71 23.27 -7.97
N ALA A 90 -1.51 23.02 -7.40
CA ALA A 90 -1.08 23.62 -6.13
C ALA A 90 -0.73 25.12 -6.26
N ARG A 91 -0.61 25.66 -7.48
CA ARG A 91 -0.15 27.02 -7.78
C ARG A 91 1.23 27.33 -7.19
N LEU A 92 2.14 26.38 -7.32
CA LEU A 92 3.50 26.46 -6.83
C LEU A 92 4.51 26.27 -7.98
N ALA A 93 5.70 26.82 -7.79
CA ALA A 93 6.87 26.53 -8.61
C ALA A 93 7.80 25.54 -7.88
N LEU A 94 8.73 24.94 -8.61
CA LEU A 94 9.76 24.06 -7.99
C LEU A 94 10.56 24.78 -6.89
N ALA A 95 10.75 26.09 -7.01
CA ALA A 95 11.45 26.91 -6.01
C ALA A 95 10.71 27.07 -4.69
N ASP A 96 9.40 26.81 -4.65
CA ASP A 96 8.56 26.89 -3.46
C ASP A 96 8.54 25.59 -2.67
N LEU A 97 9.20 24.55 -3.17
CA LEU A 97 9.33 23.25 -2.51
C LEU A 97 10.54 23.19 -1.59
N ASP A 98 10.45 22.43 -0.51
CA ASP A 98 11.55 22.20 0.43
C ASP A 98 12.33 20.92 0.14
N ALA A 99 11.68 19.89 -0.47
CA ALA A 99 12.34 18.66 -0.86
C ALA A 99 11.48 17.83 -1.85
N VAL A 100 12.11 16.81 -2.43
CA VAL A 100 11.48 15.79 -3.28
C VAL A 100 11.55 14.44 -2.55
N ALA A 101 10.40 13.81 -2.32
CA ALA A 101 10.28 12.45 -1.84
C ALA A 101 9.91 11.51 -2.99
N VAL A 102 10.50 10.33 -3.05
CA VAL A 102 10.24 9.38 -4.13
C VAL A 102 10.21 7.96 -3.61
N THR A 103 9.30 7.15 -4.12
CA THR A 103 9.36 5.71 -3.87
C THR A 103 10.64 5.12 -4.45
N ALA A 104 11.52 4.65 -3.57
CA ALA A 104 12.76 3.98 -3.93
C ALA A 104 12.64 2.44 -3.87
N GLY A 105 11.46 1.92 -3.60
CA GLY A 105 11.09 0.51 -3.51
C GLY A 105 10.24 0.20 -2.26
N PRO A 106 9.79 -1.07 -2.09
CA PRO A 106 9.83 -2.15 -3.07
C PRO A 106 8.89 -1.90 -4.25
N GLY A 107 9.10 -2.63 -5.37
CA GLY A 107 8.24 -2.51 -6.55
C GLY A 107 8.85 -3.11 -7.81
N LEU A 108 8.20 -2.88 -8.94
CA LEU A 108 8.70 -3.26 -10.25
C LEU A 108 9.92 -2.39 -10.58
N ILE A 109 11.08 -3.02 -10.76
CA ILE A 109 12.36 -2.31 -10.87
C ILE A 109 12.36 -1.20 -11.92
N GLY A 110 11.74 -1.42 -13.08
CA GLY A 110 11.67 -0.41 -14.15
C GLY A 110 10.86 0.82 -13.74
N GLY A 111 9.72 0.62 -13.05
CA GLY A 111 8.91 1.71 -12.53
C GLY A 111 9.61 2.47 -11.42
N VAL A 112 10.11 1.76 -10.40
CA VAL A 112 10.88 2.39 -9.30
C VAL A 112 12.06 3.19 -9.83
N LEU A 113 12.79 2.64 -10.82
CA LEU A 113 13.94 3.32 -11.44
C LEU A 113 13.51 4.61 -12.15
N SER A 114 12.37 4.60 -12.85
CA SER A 114 11.83 5.79 -13.54
C SER A 114 11.56 6.91 -12.55
N GLY A 115 10.88 6.64 -11.42
CA GLY A 115 10.64 7.62 -10.37
C GLY A 115 11.90 8.14 -9.72
N VAL A 116 12.81 7.25 -9.32
CA VAL A 116 14.10 7.62 -8.70
C VAL A 116 14.94 8.48 -9.62
N MET A 117 15.01 8.18 -10.92
CA MET A 117 15.76 9.00 -11.88
C MET A 117 15.13 10.37 -12.11
N CYS A 118 13.80 10.46 -12.17
CA CYS A 118 13.09 11.73 -12.23
C CYS A 118 13.40 12.60 -10.99
N ALA A 119 13.27 12.03 -9.79
CA ALA A 119 13.55 12.73 -8.54
C ALA A 119 15.00 13.21 -8.43
N LYS A 120 15.97 12.38 -8.84
CA LYS A 120 17.39 12.77 -8.92
C LYS A 120 17.62 13.92 -9.90
N GLY A 121 16.96 13.87 -11.05
CA GLY A 121 17.03 14.96 -12.04
C GLY A 121 16.52 16.27 -11.48
N LEU A 122 15.37 16.25 -10.81
CA LEU A 122 14.79 17.41 -10.12
C LEU A 122 15.74 17.91 -9.01
N SER A 123 16.21 17.02 -8.13
CA SER A 123 17.15 17.37 -7.05
C SER A 123 18.44 17.97 -7.60
N ALA A 124 19.04 17.38 -8.63
CA ALA A 124 20.27 17.87 -9.23
C ALA A 124 20.11 19.25 -9.91
N ALA A 125 18.95 19.50 -10.54
CA ALA A 125 18.66 20.75 -11.23
C ALA A 125 18.29 21.90 -10.27
N THR A 126 17.64 21.60 -9.16
CA THR A 126 17.09 22.60 -8.23
C THR A 126 17.90 22.75 -6.94
N GLY A 127 18.71 21.77 -6.59
CA GLY A 127 19.40 21.68 -5.30
C GLY A 127 18.45 21.28 -4.15
N LEU A 128 17.23 20.82 -4.45
CA LEU A 128 16.30 20.33 -3.42
C LEU A 128 16.81 19.03 -2.80
N PRO A 129 16.71 18.86 -1.47
CA PRO A 129 16.95 17.59 -0.80
C PRO A 129 16.11 16.46 -1.40
N LEU A 130 16.70 15.25 -1.45
CA LEU A 130 16.06 14.03 -1.94
C LEU A 130 15.80 13.10 -0.77
N VAL A 131 14.59 12.51 -0.72
CA VAL A 131 14.22 11.51 0.29
C VAL A 131 13.66 10.27 -0.40
N GLY A 132 14.39 9.16 -0.29
CA GLY A 132 13.95 7.85 -0.79
C GLY A 132 13.02 7.17 0.21
N VAL A 133 11.78 6.98 -0.17
CA VAL A 133 10.74 6.41 0.69
C VAL A 133 10.51 4.94 0.32
N ASN A 134 10.34 4.11 1.34
CA ASN A 134 9.81 2.76 1.15
C ASN A 134 8.30 2.85 0.87
N HIS A 135 7.84 2.31 -0.25
CA HIS A 135 6.43 2.30 -0.68
C HIS A 135 5.47 1.83 0.42
N LEU A 136 5.84 0.76 1.13
CA LEU A 136 5.02 0.22 2.22
C LEU A 136 5.04 1.13 3.45
N ALA A 137 6.12 1.90 3.67
CA ALA A 137 6.15 2.94 4.69
C ALA A 137 5.19 4.08 4.34
N GLY A 138 5.08 4.46 3.07
CA GLY A 138 4.05 5.39 2.60
C GLY A 138 2.65 4.99 3.06
N HIS A 139 2.24 3.76 2.74
CA HIS A 139 0.97 3.21 3.20
C HIS A 139 0.86 3.14 4.73
N ALA A 140 1.92 2.69 5.40
CA ALA A 140 1.91 2.54 6.85
C ALA A 140 1.76 3.89 7.58
N LEU A 141 2.30 4.97 7.03
CA LEU A 141 2.26 6.32 7.60
C LEU A 141 1.04 7.14 7.15
N THR A 142 0.26 6.67 6.17
CA THR A 142 -0.95 7.36 5.70
C THR A 142 -1.95 7.68 6.83
N PRO A 143 -2.22 6.83 7.84
CA PRO A 143 -3.12 7.19 8.95
C PRO A 143 -2.62 8.38 9.78
N ARG A 144 -1.34 8.70 9.72
CA ARG A 144 -0.78 9.90 10.34
C ARG A 144 -1.08 11.15 9.52
N LEU A 145 -1.07 11.00 8.19
CA LEU A 145 -1.48 12.07 7.27
C LEU A 145 -2.98 12.41 7.43
N THR A 146 -3.84 11.40 7.58
CA THR A 146 -5.30 11.58 7.56
C THR A 146 -5.91 11.84 8.94
N ASP A 147 -5.41 11.18 9.97
CA ASP A 147 -6.01 11.14 11.30
C ASP A 147 -5.09 11.66 12.41
N GLY A 148 -3.88 12.11 12.06
CA GLY A 148 -2.88 12.57 13.02
C GLY A 148 -2.47 11.48 14.03
N LEU A 149 -2.53 10.21 13.63
CA LEU A 149 -2.34 9.06 14.51
C LEU A 149 -0.96 9.07 15.19
N PRO A 150 -0.87 9.09 16.54
CA PRO A 150 0.42 9.04 17.23
C PRO A 150 1.02 7.63 17.19
N PHE A 151 2.35 7.55 17.28
CA PHE A 151 3.06 6.29 17.54
C PHE A 151 2.91 5.86 19.01
N PRO A 152 2.96 4.55 19.34
CA PRO A 152 2.90 3.42 18.42
C PRO A 152 1.48 3.04 18.05
N TYR A 153 1.29 2.37 16.90
CA TYR A 153 0.02 1.76 16.49
C TYR A 153 0.26 0.42 15.77
N LEU A 154 -0.76 -0.45 15.82
CA LEU A 154 -0.78 -1.66 15.01
C LEU A 154 -1.28 -1.32 13.61
N MET A 155 -0.56 -1.77 12.58
CA MET A 155 -0.91 -1.59 11.18
C MET A 155 -1.19 -2.94 10.53
N LEU A 156 -2.30 -3.06 9.82
CA LEU A 156 -2.56 -4.11 8.85
C LEU A 156 -2.47 -3.52 7.44
N LEU A 157 -1.40 -3.85 6.73
CA LEU A 157 -1.28 -3.57 5.30
C LEU A 157 -1.95 -4.69 4.51
N VAL A 158 -2.93 -4.36 3.68
CA VAL A 158 -3.69 -5.33 2.86
C VAL A 158 -3.88 -4.78 1.46
N SER A 159 -2.90 -5.00 0.58
CA SER A 159 -2.92 -4.52 -0.80
C SER A 159 -2.97 -5.67 -1.82
N GLY A 160 -2.86 -5.33 -3.10
CA GLY A 160 -2.74 -6.30 -4.19
C GLY A 160 -1.53 -7.23 -4.03
N GLY A 161 -0.37 -6.69 -3.65
CA GLY A 161 0.89 -7.43 -3.57
C GLY A 161 1.37 -7.75 -2.15
N HIS A 162 0.84 -7.07 -1.13
CA HIS A 162 1.33 -7.16 0.25
C HIS A 162 0.20 -7.40 1.24
N CYS A 163 0.46 -8.25 2.24
CA CYS A 163 -0.44 -8.45 3.36
C CYS A 163 0.40 -8.76 4.61
N GLN A 164 0.47 -7.82 5.57
CA GLN A 164 1.29 -7.98 6.77
C GLN A 164 0.81 -7.16 7.95
N PHE A 165 1.09 -7.66 9.16
CA PHE A 165 0.90 -6.97 10.42
C PHE A 165 2.21 -6.34 10.89
N LEU A 166 2.16 -5.06 11.23
CA LEU A 166 3.31 -4.28 11.70
C LEU A 166 2.95 -3.52 12.98
N ILE A 167 3.86 -3.45 13.94
CA ILE A 167 3.83 -2.39 14.94
C ILE A 167 4.69 -1.25 14.41
N VAL A 168 4.09 -0.07 14.27
CA VAL A 168 4.74 1.14 13.77
C VAL A 168 5.09 2.00 14.97
N THR A 169 6.39 2.23 15.19
CA THR A 169 6.91 2.99 16.35
C THR A 169 7.61 4.28 15.95
N GLY A 170 7.81 4.51 14.65
CA GLY A 170 8.44 5.71 14.12
C GLY A 170 8.39 5.75 12.60
N PRO A 171 8.83 6.86 11.97
CA PRO A 171 8.78 7.04 10.52
C PRO A 171 9.57 5.99 9.72
N GLN A 172 10.57 5.39 10.37
CA GLN A 172 11.41 4.32 9.81
C GLN A 172 11.51 3.10 10.72
N ALA A 173 10.67 3.05 11.77
CA ALA A 173 10.73 2.01 12.78
C ALA A 173 9.47 1.12 12.74
N PHE A 174 9.63 -0.05 12.14
CA PHE A 174 8.57 -1.03 11.89
C PHE A 174 8.97 -2.38 12.45
N ARG A 175 8.06 -3.04 13.16
CA ARG A 175 8.26 -4.41 13.62
C ARG A 175 7.17 -5.32 13.08
N ARG A 176 7.55 -6.28 12.27
CA ARG A 176 6.63 -7.24 11.65
C ARG A 176 6.22 -8.32 12.66
N LEU A 177 4.91 -8.52 12.80
CA LEU A 177 4.33 -9.60 13.62
C LEU A 177 4.01 -10.84 12.79
N GLY A 178 3.75 -10.68 11.51
CA GLY A 178 3.45 -11.73 10.54
C GLY A 178 3.03 -11.14 9.20
N GLY A 179 2.92 -11.98 8.20
CA GLY A 179 2.49 -11.57 6.86
C GLY A 179 2.14 -12.77 6.00
N THR A 180 1.76 -12.52 4.74
CA THR A 180 1.41 -13.62 3.85
C THR A 180 2.64 -14.40 3.41
N ILE A 181 2.55 -15.73 3.50
CA ILE A 181 3.63 -16.64 3.05
C ILE A 181 3.49 -17.02 1.57
N ASP A 182 2.37 -16.67 0.94
CA ASP A 182 2.08 -16.99 -0.47
C ASP A 182 1.38 -15.79 -1.17
N ASP A 183 0.14 -15.94 -1.65
CA ASP A 183 -0.60 -14.85 -2.28
C ASP A 183 -0.98 -13.78 -1.24
N ALA A 184 -0.96 -12.50 -1.64
CA ALA A 184 -1.60 -11.45 -0.87
C ALA A 184 -3.13 -11.54 -0.99
N ALA A 185 -3.86 -10.93 -0.03
CA ALA A 185 -5.32 -10.97 -0.06
C ALA A 185 -5.90 -10.36 -1.34
N GLY A 186 -5.39 -9.21 -1.80
CA GLY A 186 -5.85 -8.58 -3.03
C GLY A 186 -5.57 -9.45 -4.25
N GLU A 187 -4.38 -10.04 -4.36
CA GLU A 187 -4.03 -11.00 -5.41
C GLU A 187 -5.00 -12.22 -5.42
N ALA A 188 -5.43 -12.67 -4.24
CA ALA A 188 -6.40 -13.76 -4.12
C ALA A 188 -7.79 -13.34 -4.61
N PHE A 189 -8.24 -12.11 -4.34
CA PHE A 189 -9.46 -11.54 -4.91
C PHE A 189 -9.39 -11.42 -6.43
N ASP A 190 -8.29 -10.90 -6.98
CA ASP A 190 -8.10 -10.76 -8.44
C ASP A 190 -8.10 -12.11 -9.15
N LYS A 191 -7.42 -13.10 -8.58
CA LYS A 191 -7.42 -14.48 -9.10
C LYS A 191 -8.81 -15.12 -9.03
N THR A 192 -9.56 -14.85 -7.97
CA THR A 192 -10.95 -15.32 -7.80
C THR A 192 -11.87 -14.70 -8.84
N ALA A 193 -11.80 -13.39 -9.05
CA ALA A 193 -12.55 -12.69 -10.10
C ALA A 193 -12.26 -13.28 -11.48
N LYS A 194 -10.98 -13.49 -11.81
CA LYS A 194 -10.57 -14.11 -13.09
C LYS A 194 -11.13 -15.52 -13.25
N LEU A 195 -11.11 -16.35 -12.20
CA LEU A 195 -11.68 -17.70 -12.24
C LEU A 195 -13.19 -17.72 -12.47
N LEU A 196 -13.90 -16.69 -12.03
CA LEU A 196 -15.35 -16.56 -12.13
C LEU A 196 -15.82 -15.69 -13.30
N GLY A 197 -14.89 -15.24 -14.16
CA GLY A 197 -15.21 -14.38 -15.31
C GLY A 197 -15.69 -12.99 -14.92
N LEU A 198 -15.27 -12.47 -13.76
CA LEU A 198 -15.59 -11.13 -13.29
C LEU A 198 -14.57 -10.11 -13.78
N PRO A 199 -14.95 -8.82 -13.87
CA PRO A 199 -14.04 -7.75 -14.28
C PRO A 199 -12.92 -7.50 -13.25
N GLN A 200 -11.91 -6.76 -13.69
CA GLN A 200 -10.83 -6.26 -12.85
C GLN A 200 -11.06 -4.76 -12.55
N PRO A 201 -10.66 -4.27 -11.35
CA PRO A 201 -10.02 -4.98 -10.24
C PRO A 201 -10.97 -5.98 -9.55
N GLY A 202 -10.42 -7.14 -9.17
CA GLY A 202 -11.21 -8.26 -8.66
C GLY A 202 -11.85 -8.03 -7.30
N GLY A 203 -11.22 -7.25 -6.42
CA GLY A 203 -11.75 -6.95 -5.09
C GLY A 203 -13.18 -6.40 -5.12
N PRO A 204 -13.43 -5.26 -5.75
CA PRO A 204 -14.79 -4.69 -5.90
C PRO A 204 -15.77 -5.61 -6.64
N ALA A 205 -15.30 -6.32 -7.68
CA ALA A 205 -16.16 -7.20 -8.45
C ALA A 205 -16.65 -8.42 -7.64
N VAL A 206 -15.76 -9.04 -6.86
CA VAL A 206 -16.10 -10.13 -5.95
C VAL A 206 -17.01 -9.65 -4.84
N GLU A 207 -16.77 -8.48 -4.25
CA GLU A 207 -17.61 -7.88 -3.21
C GLU A 207 -19.03 -7.63 -3.69
N ALA A 208 -19.19 -7.06 -4.90
CA ALA A 208 -20.50 -6.79 -5.49
C ALA A 208 -21.31 -8.08 -5.71
N GLU A 209 -20.68 -9.13 -6.23
CA GLU A 209 -21.35 -10.44 -6.40
C GLU A 209 -21.65 -11.11 -5.05
N ALA A 210 -20.72 -11.03 -4.08
CA ALA A 210 -20.86 -11.61 -2.76
C ALA A 210 -22.05 -11.03 -1.97
N ALA A 211 -22.41 -9.77 -2.23
CA ALA A 211 -23.51 -9.10 -1.52
C ALA A 211 -24.86 -9.80 -1.64
N ALA A 212 -25.09 -10.57 -2.71
CA ALA A 212 -26.33 -11.32 -2.96
C ALA A 212 -26.13 -12.86 -2.87
N GLY A 213 -24.99 -13.32 -2.32
CA GLY A 213 -24.65 -14.73 -2.17
C GLY A 213 -24.81 -15.26 -0.76
N ASP A 214 -24.93 -16.60 -0.62
CA ASP A 214 -24.90 -17.28 0.67
C ASP A 214 -23.44 -17.66 1.04
N PRO A 215 -22.83 -17.04 2.07
CA PRO A 215 -21.47 -17.33 2.48
C PRO A 215 -21.28 -18.71 3.12
N ARG A 216 -22.36 -19.42 3.45
CA ARG A 216 -22.33 -20.73 4.10
C ARG A 216 -22.48 -21.91 3.14
N ARG A 217 -22.86 -21.65 1.90
CA ARG A 217 -23.07 -22.71 0.90
C ARG A 217 -21.80 -23.51 0.61
N PHE A 218 -20.63 -22.86 0.60
CA PHE A 218 -19.35 -23.50 0.34
C PHE A 218 -18.44 -23.40 1.56
N ALA A 219 -18.05 -24.54 2.11
CA ALA A 219 -17.13 -24.62 3.26
C ALA A 219 -15.66 -24.44 2.80
N PHE A 220 -15.27 -23.21 2.45
CA PHE A 220 -13.89 -22.92 2.12
C PHE A 220 -12.96 -23.01 3.34
N PRO A 221 -11.69 -23.42 3.16
CA PRO A 221 -10.73 -23.48 4.25
C PRO A 221 -10.43 -22.08 4.82
N ARG A 222 -9.97 -22.05 6.09
CA ARG A 222 -9.42 -20.87 6.76
C ARG A 222 -7.94 -21.14 7.03
N PRO A 223 -7.05 -20.84 6.05
CA PRO A 223 -5.66 -21.25 6.15
C PRO A 223 -4.95 -20.66 7.38
N LEU A 224 -4.07 -21.45 7.98
CA LEU A 224 -3.21 -21.10 9.12
C LEU A 224 -3.95 -20.68 10.41
N LEU A 225 -5.26 -20.88 10.53
CA LEU A 225 -5.95 -20.60 11.79
C LEU A 225 -5.63 -21.65 12.86
N ASP A 226 -5.27 -22.86 12.46
CA ASP A 226 -4.78 -23.95 13.30
C ASP A 226 -3.34 -23.74 13.78
N ARG A 227 -2.60 -22.78 13.21
CA ARG A 227 -1.20 -22.48 13.55
C ARG A 227 -1.08 -21.20 14.37
N PRO A 228 -0.18 -21.16 15.37
CA PRO A 228 0.08 -19.94 16.15
C PRO A 228 0.65 -18.83 15.28
N GLY A 229 0.69 -17.60 15.84
CA GLY A 229 1.26 -16.42 15.18
C GLY A 229 0.31 -15.74 14.22
N CYS A 230 0.84 -14.71 13.52
CA CYS A 230 0.07 -13.78 12.70
C CYS A 230 0.30 -13.98 11.19
N ASP A 231 0.98 -15.06 10.77
CA ASP A 231 1.18 -15.33 9.35
C ASP A 231 -0.13 -15.69 8.66
N LEU A 232 -0.20 -15.29 7.38
CA LEU A 232 -1.37 -15.39 6.51
C LEU A 232 -1.06 -16.29 5.30
N SER A 233 -2.10 -16.87 4.71
CA SER A 233 -2.01 -17.62 3.45
C SER A 233 -3.35 -17.57 2.74
N PHE A 234 -3.34 -17.34 1.42
CA PHE A 234 -4.55 -17.23 0.61
C PHE A 234 -4.51 -18.08 -0.67
N SER A 235 -3.36 -18.64 -1.08
CA SER A 235 -3.24 -19.44 -2.29
C SER A 235 -4.10 -20.71 -2.26
N GLY A 236 -4.24 -21.32 -1.08
CA GLY A 236 -5.10 -22.49 -0.87
C GLY A 236 -6.59 -22.21 -1.09
N LEU A 237 -7.05 -21.00 -0.78
CA LEU A 237 -8.44 -20.56 -1.01
C LEU A 237 -8.78 -20.54 -2.50
N LYS A 238 -7.87 -20.01 -3.35
CA LYS A 238 -8.03 -20.03 -4.81
C LYS A 238 -8.22 -21.45 -5.32
N THR A 239 -7.41 -22.41 -4.83
CA THR A 239 -7.50 -23.82 -5.27
C THR A 239 -8.83 -24.45 -4.81
N ALA A 240 -9.29 -24.15 -3.60
CA ALA A 240 -10.57 -24.63 -3.09
C ALA A 240 -11.74 -24.08 -3.92
N LEU A 241 -11.72 -22.78 -4.26
CA LEU A 241 -12.73 -22.15 -5.09
C LEU A 241 -12.73 -22.75 -6.51
N LEU A 242 -11.56 -22.97 -7.12
CA LEU A 242 -11.43 -23.61 -8.43
C LEU A 242 -12.10 -24.98 -8.44
N ARG A 243 -11.81 -25.81 -7.43
CA ARG A 243 -12.42 -27.16 -7.31
C ARG A 243 -13.94 -27.09 -7.14
N ALA A 244 -14.46 -26.16 -6.33
CA ALA A 244 -15.90 -25.98 -6.14
C ALA A 244 -16.57 -25.52 -7.44
N ARG A 245 -15.97 -24.59 -8.17
CA ARG A 245 -16.43 -24.15 -9.50
C ARG A 245 -16.48 -25.32 -10.48
N ASP A 246 -15.40 -26.07 -10.60
CA ASP A 246 -15.28 -27.16 -11.58
C ASP A 246 -16.25 -28.30 -11.26
N ALA A 247 -16.52 -28.58 -9.98
CA ALA A 247 -17.54 -29.54 -9.57
C ALA A 247 -18.94 -29.09 -10.01
N LEU A 248 -19.31 -27.82 -9.80
CA LEU A 248 -20.58 -27.26 -10.28
C LEU A 248 -20.71 -27.33 -11.82
N MET A 249 -19.63 -26.98 -12.52
CA MET A 249 -19.61 -27.05 -13.98
C MET A 249 -19.80 -28.49 -14.49
N ALA A 250 -19.18 -29.46 -13.85
CA ALA A 250 -19.33 -30.87 -14.20
C ALA A 250 -20.76 -31.41 -13.92
N GLU A 251 -21.37 -30.95 -12.79
CA GLU A 251 -22.71 -31.37 -12.37
C GLU A 251 -23.82 -30.75 -13.25
N LYS A 252 -23.68 -29.43 -13.57
CA LYS A 252 -24.77 -28.62 -14.16
C LYS A 252 -24.50 -28.17 -15.60
N GLY A 253 -23.31 -28.44 -16.15
CA GLY A 253 -22.90 -27.95 -17.47
C GLY A 253 -22.51 -26.46 -17.51
N GLY A 254 -22.56 -25.75 -16.37
CA GLY A 254 -22.22 -24.33 -16.29
C GLY A 254 -22.46 -23.75 -14.89
N LEU A 255 -22.07 -22.50 -14.69
CA LEU A 255 -22.38 -21.74 -13.47
C LEU A 255 -23.63 -20.90 -13.65
N THR A 256 -24.57 -21.00 -12.73
CA THR A 256 -25.66 -20.02 -12.62
C THR A 256 -25.14 -18.72 -11.99
N VAL A 257 -25.87 -17.63 -12.14
CA VAL A 257 -25.57 -16.36 -11.44
C VAL A 257 -25.51 -16.57 -9.93
N GLN A 258 -26.44 -17.37 -9.37
CA GLN A 258 -26.47 -17.64 -7.94
C GLN A 258 -25.27 -18.49 -7.48
N ASP A 259 -24.83 -19.48 -8.26
CA ASP A 259 -23.62 -20.26 -7.96
C ASP A 259 -22.40 -19.34 -7.86
N ARG A 260 -22.26 -18.39 -8.80
CA ARG A 260 -21.16 -17.40 -8.81
C ARG A 260 -21.22 -16.49 -7.59
N ARG A 261 -22.40 -15.99 -7.21
CA ARG A 261 -22.61 -15.14 -6.03
C ARG A 261 -22.24 -15.87 -4.75
N ASP A 262 -22.66 -17.11 -4.59
CA ASP A 262 -22.37 -17.92 -3.42
C ASP A 262 -20.90 -18.29 -3.32
N LEU A 263 -20.22 -18.56 -4.45
CA LEU A 263 -18.77 -18.75 -4.48
C LEU A 263 -18.02 -17.49 -4.03
N CYS A 264 -18.44 -16.31 -4.50
CA CYS A 264 -17.87 -15.03 -4.09
C CYS A 264 -18.12 -14.77 -2.59
N ALA A 265 -19.33 -14.99 -2.10
CA ALA A 265 -19.69 -14.78 -0.70
C ALA A 265 -18.92 -15.72 0.24
N GLY A 266 -18.81 -16.99 -0.10
CA GLY A 266 -18.04 -17.97 0.68
C GLY A 266 -16.54 -17.66 0.69
N PHE A 267 -15.98 -17.23 -0.44
CA PHE A 267 -14.59 -16.80 -0.53
C PHE A 267 -14.32 -15.57 0.33
N GLN A 268 -15.14 -14.52 0.18
CA GLN A 268 -15.02 -13.29 0.97
C GLN A 268 -15.13 -13.54 2.47
N ALA A 269 -16.08 -14.39 2.88
CA ALA A 269 -16.24 -14.78 4.28
C ALA A 269 -14.98 -15.51 4.82
N ALA A 270 -14.40 -16.41 4.02
CA ALA A 270 -13.18 -17.10 4.42
C ALA A 270 -11.99 -16.14 4.62
N VAL A 271 -11.82 -15.16 3.72
CA VAL A 271 -10.79 -14.11 3.88
C VAL A 271 -11.06 -13.26 5.11
N ALA A 272 -12.32 -12.86 5.34
CA ALA A 272 -12.72 -12.06 6.50
C ALA A 272 -12.41 -12.78 7.82
N ASP A 273 -12.75 -14.06 7.92
CA ASP A 273 -12.51 -14.87 9.12
C ASP A 273 -11.00 -15.01 9.42
N VAL A 274 -10.18 -15.25 8.37
CA VAL A 274 -8.72 -15.34 8.51
C VAL A 274 -8.15 -14.02 8.99
N LEU A 275 -8.51 -12.89 8.36
CA LEU A 275 -8.01 -11.57 8.74
C LEU A 275 -8.48 -11.20 10.16
N ALA A 276 -9.75 -11.45 10.52
CA ALA A 276 -10.27 -11.15 11.84
C ALA A 276 -9.52 -11.91 12.95
N GLU A 277 -9.34 -13.22 12.81
CA GLU A 277 -8.66 -14.02 13.83
C GLU A 277 -7.16 -13.65 13.93
N LYS A 278 -6.49 -13.45 12.80
CA LYS A 278 -5.08 -13.04 12.82
C LYS A 278 -4.89 -11.62 13.36
N THR A 279 -5.85 -10.72 13.11
CA THR A 279 -5.88 -9.39 13.74
C THR A 279 -6.03 -9.50 15.25
N ARG A 280 -6.95 -10.34 15.75
CA ARG A 280 -7.09 -10.58 17.19
C ARG A 280 -5.77 -11.05 17.82
N ARG A 281 -5.03 -11.94 17.17
CA ARG A 281 -3.72 -12.40 17.65
C ARG A 281 -2.67 -11.28 17.62
N ALA A 282 -2.66 -10.47 16.57
CA ALA A 282 -1.75 -9.33 16.46
C ALA A 282 -2.06 -8.26 17.53
N LEU A 283 -3.36 -8.04 17.84
CA LEU A 283 -3.78 -7.15 18.92
C LEU A 283 -3.28 -7.64 20.29
N VAL A 284 -3.36 -8.94 20.59
CA VAL A 284 -2.82 -9.49 21.84
C VAL A 284 -1.33 -9.13 22.01
N LEU A 285 -0.52 -9.27 20.94
CA LEU A 285 0.90 -8.93 20.97
C LEU A 285 1.14 -7.44 21.12
N TYR A 286 0.35 -6.61 20.42
CA TYR A 286 0.47 -5.15 20.47
C TYR A 286 0.03 -4.59 21.82
N LEU A 287 -1.08 -5.06 22.38
CA LEU A 287 -1.62 -4.60 23.66
C LEU A 287 -0.71 -4.99 24.84
N ALA A 288 0.07 -6.08 24.72
CA ALA A 288 1.06 -6.46 25.72
C ALA A 288 2.13 -5.37 25.92
N GLU A 289 2.37 -4.50 24.95
CA GLU A 289 3.28 -3.34 25.04
C GLU A 289 2.65 -2.11 25.73
N ARG A 290 1.37 -2.20 26.12
CA ARG A 290 0.62 -1.15 26.84
C ARG A 290 0.65 0.21 26.13
N PRO A 291 0.25 0.31 24.85
CA PRO A 291 0.19 1.58 24.14
C PRO A 291 -0.82 2.52 24.82
N GLY A 292 -0.50 3.82 24.88
CA GLY A 292 -1.37 4.81 25.53
C GLY A 292 -2.72 5.00 24.82
N ASN A 293 -2.73 4.89 23.49
CA ASN A 293 -3.94 4.98 22.67
C ASN A 293 -4.00 3.78 21.69
N PRO A 294 -4.49 2.61 22.16
CA PRO A 294 -4.52 1.42 21.32
C PRO A 294 -5.28 1.65 20.01
N THR A 295 -4.60 1.51 18.90
CA THR A 295 -5.19 1.74 17.58
C THR A 295 -4.75 0.67 16.59
N LEU A 296 -5.71 0.12 15.84
CA LEU A 296 -5.48 -0.63 14.61
C LEU A 296 -5.70 0.30 13.42
N ALA A 297 -4.67 0.50 12.64
CA ALA A 297 -4.77 1.17 11.34
C ALA A 297 -4.77 0.13 10.22
N VAL A 298 -5.60 0.32 9.19
CA VAL A 298 -5.70 -0.60 8.04
C VAL A 298 -5.52 0.21 6.76
N ALA A 299 -4.57 -0.16 5.92
CA ALA A 299 -4.32 0.51 4.64
C ALA A 299 -4.10 -0.52 3.51
N GLY A 300 -4.19 -0.04 2.26
CA GLY A 300 -4.15 -0.84 1.05
C GLY A 300 -5.55 -1.07 0.46
N GLY A 301 -5.63 -1.35 -0.84
CA GLY A 301 -6.89 -1.42 -1.59
C GLY A 301 -7.93 -2.39 -1.03
N VAL A 302 -7.51 -3.47 -0.37
CA VAL A 302 -8.42 -4.46 0.26
C VAL A 302 -9.12 -3.89 1.50
N ALA A 303 -8.56 -2.83 2.14
CA ALA A 303 -9.20 -2.11 3.24
C ALA A 303 -10.52 -1.41 2.81
N ALA A 304 -10.74 -1.25 1.50
CA ALA A 304 -11.98 -0.73 0.94
C ALA A 304 -13.17 -1.70 1.05
N ASN A 305 -12.92 -3.01 1.13
CA ASN A 305 -13.97 -4.03 1.20
C ASN A 305 -14.76 -3.89 2.51
N SER A 306 -16.07 -3.66 2.39
CA SER A 306 -16.96 -3.35 3.51
C SER A 306 -17.14 -4.54 4.48
N ALA A 307 -17.17 -5.77 3.96
CA ALA A 307 -17.30 -6.97 4.78
C ALA A 307 -16.04 -7.22 5.61
N LEU A 308 -14.86 -7.04 5.01
CA LEU A 308 -13.57 -7.15 5.70
C LEU A 308 -13.42 -6.06 6.75
N ARG A 309 -13.72 -4.81 6.39
CA ARG A 309 -13.71 -3.68 7.32
C ARG A 309 -14.62 -3.93 8.53
N SER A 310 -15.86 -4.38 8.30
CA SER A 310 -16.81 -4.70 9.36
C SER A 310 -16.32 -5.82 10.28
N ALA A 311 -15.66 -6.84 9.72
CA ALA A 311 -15.08 -7.91 10.52
C ALA A 311 -13.94 -7.42 11.43
N LEU A 312 -13.05 -6.56 10.90
CA LEU A 312 -11.94 -5.97 11.66
C LEU A 312 -12.43 -4.99 12.73
N MET A 313 -13.46 -4.17 12.42
CA MET A 313 -14.07 -3.26 13.41
C MET A 313 -14.63 -4.04 14.60
N ARG A 314 -15.36 -5.15 14.36
CA ARG A 314 -15.88 -5.99 15.46
C ARG A 314 -14.77 -6.54 16.37
N VAL A 315 -13.62 -6.89 15.78
CA VAL A 315 -12.45 -7.33 16.59
C VAL A 315 -11.92 -6.17 17.44
N CYS A 316 -11.80 -4.97 16.86
CA CYS A 316 -11.35 -3.79 17.59
C CYS A 316 -12.30 -3.41 18.72
N ASP A 317 -13.61 -3.40 18.45
CA ASP A 317 -14.64 -3.06 19.44
C ASP A 317 -14.63 -4.03 20.64
N ALA A 318 -14.40 -5.33 20.40
CA ALA A 318 -14.32 -6.34 21.45
C ALA A 318 -13.14 -6.12 22.41
N ASP A 319 -12.02 -5.55 21.92
CA ASP A 319 -10.80 -5.32 22.70
C ASP A 319 -10.63 -3.84 23.09
N GLY A 320 -11.62 -2.96 22.84
CA GLY A 320 -11.54 -1.52 23.14
C GLY A 320 -10.45 -0.79 22.36
N VAL A 321 -10.14 -1.24 21.14
CA VAL A 321 -9.12 -0.67 20.27
C VAL A 321 -9.76 0.26 19.24
N ARG A 322 -9.20 1.44 19.03
CA ARG A 322 -9.64 2.35 17.98
C ARG A 322 -9.34 1.75 16.60
N PHE A 323 -10.32 1.73 15.70
CA PHE A 323 -10.13 1.38 14.30
C PHE A 323 -9.95 2.63 13.44
N VAL A 324 -8.92 2.66 12.60
CA VAL A 324 -8.63 3.75 11.65
C VAL A 324 -8.38 3.16 10.27
N ALA A 325 -9.02 3.71 9.25
CA ALA A 325 -8.71 3.42 7.85
C ALA A 325 -8.78 4.71 7.05
N PRO A 326 -7.73 5.06 6.28
CA PRO A 326 -7.72 6.24 5.44
C PRO A 326 -8.89 6.29 4.46
N PRO A 327 -9.25 7.47 3.93
CA PRO A 327 -10.17 7.59 2.81
C PRO A 327 -9.73 6.74 1.62
N LEU A 328 -10.69 6.20 0.88
CA LEU A 328 -10.44 5.24 -0.21
C LEU A 328 -9.37 5.69 -1.23
N PRO A 329 -9.35 6.96 -1.70
CA PRO A 329 -8.31 7.42 -2.63
C PRO A 329 -6.88 7.38 -2.06
N LEU A 330 -6.73 7.33 -0.74
CA LEU A 330 -5.44 7.24 -0.05
C LEU A 330 -5.12 5.80 0.43
N CYS A 331 -6.03 4.85 0.23
CA CYS A 331 -5.78 3.43 0.48
C CYS A 331 -5.03 2.74 -0.66
N THR A 332 -5.14 3.26 -1.90
CA THR A 332 -4.44 2.78 -3.09
C THR A 332 -3.12 3.53 -3.28
N ASP A 333 -2.32 3.12 -4.26
CA ASP A 333 -1.04 3.77 -4.57
C ASP A 333 -1.27 5.24 -4.95
N ASN A 334 -0.55 6.12 -4.29
CA ASN A 334 -0.64 7.56 -4.48
C ASN A 334 0.65 8.25 -4.02
N ALA A 335 0.92 9.45 -4.54
CA ALA A 335 2.12 10.18 -4.20
C ALA A 335 2.00 11.03 -2.91
N ALA A 336 0.77 11.27 -2.40
CA ALA A 336 0.60 12.02 -1.16
C ALA A 336 1.15 11.24 0.05
N MET A 337 0.99 9.90 0.06
CA MET A 337 1.59 9.04 1.08
C MET A 337 3.12 9.08 1.06
N ILE A 338 3.71 9.26 -0.12
CA ILE A 338 5.16 9.34 -0.31
C ILE A 338 5.68 10.70 0.13
N ALA A 339 5.00 11.79 -0.26
CA ALA A 339 5.33 13.15 0.21
C ALA A 339 5.26 13.22 1.74
N TRP A 340 4.21 12.66 2.33
CA TRP A 340 4.03 12.64 3.78
C TRP A 340 5.11 11.83 4.50
N ALA A 341 5.37 10.61 4.06
CA ALA A 341 6.44 9.79 4.63
C ALA A 341 7.81 10.46 4.49
N GLY A 342 8.05 11.15 3.36
CA GLY A 342 9.22 11.97 3.15
C GLY A 342 9.35 13.12 4.15
N ILE A 343 8.27 13.85 4.45
CA ILE A 343 8.24 14.91 5.46
C ILE A 343 8.61 14.35 6.84
N GLU A 344 8.03 13.22 7.24
CA GLU A 344 8.31 12.61 8.55
C GLU A 344 9.76 12.13 8.65
N GLN A 345 10.28 11.48 7.61
CA GLN A 345 11.68 11.03 7.56
C GLN A 345 12.67 12.20 7.53
N TYR A 346 12.35 13.24 6.78
CA TYR A 346 13.17 14.47 6.73
C TYR A 346 13.26 15.15 8.09
N ARG A 347 12.16 15.22 8.84
CA ARG A 347 12.16 15.74 10.22
C ARG A 347 13.00 14.92 11.19
N ASP A 348 13.10 13.63 10.91
CA ASP A 348 13.98 12.69 11.66
C ASP A 348 15.45 12.79 11.20
N GLY A 349 15.76 13.72 10.29
CA GLY A 349 17.10 14.00 9.80
C GLY A 349 17.55 13.12 8.62
N HIS A 350 16.63 12.40 7.97
CA HIS A 350 16.96 11.53 6.84
C HIS A 350 16.92 12.29 5.51
N VAL A 351 18.04 12.28 4.79
CA VAL A 351 18.20 12.82 3.43
C VAL A 351 19.11 11.89 2.65
N ASP A 352 18.74 11.59 1.42
CA ASP A 352 19.53 10.75 0.51
C ASP A 352 20.35 11.61 -0.46
N GLY A 353 21.47 11.04 -0.90
CA GLY A 353 22.27 11.59 -1.99
C GLY A 353 21.79 11.16 -3.37
N LEU A 354 22.48 11.67 -4.41
CA LEU A 354 22.24 11.25 -5.79
C LEU A 354 22.67 9.81 -6.09
N ASP A 355 23.25 9.11 -5.12
CA ASP A 355 23.57 7.68 -5.14
C ASP A 355 22.41 6.80 -4.67
N LEU A 356 21.27 7.39 -4.25
CA LEU A 356 20.05 6.65 -3.89
C LEU A 356 19.74 5.55 -4.92
N SER A 357 19.62 4.31 -4.47
CA SER A 357 19.38 3.16 -5.33
C SER A 357 17.91 2.74 -5.37
N ALA A 358 17.43 2.37 -6.54
CA ALA A 358 16.13 1.68 -6.68
C ALA A 358 16.22 0.26 -6.12
N ARG A 359 15.31 -0.11 -5.23
CA ARG A 359 15.30 -1.38 -4.48
C ARG A 359 14.03 -2.18 -4.79
N PRO A 360 14.05 -3.13 -5.72
CA PRO A 360 12.85 -3.92 -6.06
C PRO A 360 12.34 -4.77 -4.89
N ARG A 361 13.21 -5.04 -3.91
CA ARG A 361 12.90 -5.68 -2.63
C ARG A 361 13.45 -4.84 -1.50
N TRP A 362 12.58 -4.43 -0.61
CA TRP A 362 12.94 -3.59 0.53
C TRP A 362 11.95 -3.84 1.67
N PRO A 363 12.20 -4.85 2.52
CA PRO A 363 11.33 -5.13 3.66
C PRO A 363 11.32 -3.94 4.64
N LEU A 364 10.15 -3.63 5.22
CA LEU A 364 10.03 -2.59 6.24
C LEU A 364 10.80 -2.96 7.52
N ASP A 365 10.62 -4.19 7.99
CA ASP A 365 11.40 -4.73 9.10
C ASP A 365 12.60 -5.50 8.56
N GLN A 366 13.76 -4.87 8.60
CA GLN A 366 15.01 -5.46 8.14
C GLN A 366 15.62 -6.44 9.16
N THR A 367 15.10 -6.50 10.37
CA THR A 367 15.57 -7.38 11.45
C THR A 367 14.78 -8.68 11.51
N ALA A 368 13.57 -8.69 10.97
CA ALA A 368 12.75 -9.90 10.94
C ALA A 368 13.33 -10.96 9.98
N PRO A 369 13.19 -12.25 10.30
CA PRO A 369 13.54 -13.33 9.39
C PRO A 369 12.85 -13.13 8.03
N ALA A 370 13.55 -13.46 6.94
CA ALA A 370 12.94 -13.43 5.61
C ALA A 370 11.70 -14.34 5.60
N MET A 371 10.60 -13.87 5.02
CA MET A 371 9.41 -14.70 4.86
C MET A 371 9.68 -15.79 3.84
N ILE A 372 9.58 -17.03 4.28
CA ILE A 372 9.77 -18.20 3.43
C ILE A 372 8.51 -18.38 2.59
N GLY A 373 8.52 -17.84 1.37
CA GLY A 373 7.51 -18.18 0.37
C GLY A 373 7.84 -19.54 -0.26
N SER A 374 6.88 -20.45 -0.30
CA SER A 374 7.03 -21.79 -0.95
C SER A 374 6.92 -21.66 -2.48
N GLY A 375 7.79 -20.93 -3.15
CA GLY A 375 7.74 -20.81 -4.60
C GLY A 375 9.06 -20.36 -5.22
N LYS A 376 9.23 -20.65 -6.53
CA LYS A 376 10.41 -20.26 -7.35
C LYS A 376 10.72 -18.76 -7.39
N ARG A 377 9.94 -17.90 -6.72
CA ARG A 377 10.06 -16.42 -6.74
C ARG A 377 10.82 -15.83 -5.55
N GLY A 378 11.37 -16.64 -4.62
CA GLY A 378 12.13 -16.16 -3.47
C GLY A 378 11.28 -15.46 -2.40
N ALA A 379 11.94 -14.96 -1.34
CA ALA A 379 11.28 -14.24 -0.24
C ALA A 379 10.52 -13.00 -0.77
N LYS A 380 9.25 -12.87 -0.40
CA LYS A 380 8.50 -11.64 -0.60
C LYS A 380 8.98 -10.58 0.41
N ALA A 381 9.02 -9.33 0.00
CA ALA A 381 9.42 -8.19 0.84
C ALA A 381 8.44 -7.95 1.98
#